data_f00e529744c4d9c2e9d8022d9e76de5a
#
_entry.id   f00e529744c4d9c2e9d8022d9e76de5a
#
_cell.length_a   1.000
_cell.length_b   1.000
_cell.length_c   1.000
_cell.angle_alpha   90.00
_cell.angle_beta   90.00
_cell.angle_gamma   90.00
#
_symmetry.space_group_name_H-M   'P 1'
#
loop_
_entity.id
_entity.type
_entity.pdbx_description
1 polymer ?
#
loop_
_entity_poly.entity_id
_entity_poly.type
_entity_poly.pdbx_seq_one_letter_code
_entity_poly.pdbx_strand_id
1 'polypeptide(L)'
;MSMSSEEENHRKNVEDKAEMGRRKRAIWERKWRRLDIVKAFASFFVHFLCLLAPFNFTWPALRVALVVYTVGGLGITVSYHRNLAHRSFKVPKWLEYLFAYCGLLAIQGDPIDWVSTHRYHHQFTDSDRDPHSPKEGFWFSHLLWLFDTGYLVEKCGRRTNVEDLKRQWYYKFLQRTVMYHILAFGFLLYYCGGLSFLTWGMGIGVAMEHHVTCCINSLCHIWGSRTWKTNDTSQSWHNNHHAFESSARQGLEWWQIDISWYIVRFLEIIGLATDVKLPSESQRRRMALSAMDDTTKEDGSGSSRKPVRKEKRSYIFRKWTWIDVMKASSVGTVHLLCVLAPFNFKWEALLFGVILAIMSALSITFSYHRNLAHRSFKLPKWLEYSFAYSALFALQGHPIDWVSTHRFHHQFTDSDRDPHSPIEGFWFSHVFWIFDSSYIREK
;
A
#
# COMPACT_ATOMS: atom_id res chain seq x y z
N MET A 1 30.96 45.84 1.96
CA MET A 1 31.70 45.13 0.92
C MET A 1 30.65 44.58 -0.06
N SER A 2 30.54 45.20 -1.25
CA SER A 2 29.57 44.75 -2.26
C SER A 2 30.12 43.47 -2.91
N MET A 3 29.30 42.44 -3.00
CA MET A 3 29.62 41.23 -3.77
C MET A 3 29.97 41.59 -5.21
N SER A 4 30.92 40.87 -5.82
CA SER A 4 31.24 41.07 -7.21
C SER A 4 30.09 40.56 -8.11
N SER A 5 29.94 41.14 -9.30
CA SER A 5 28.91 40.75 -10.26
C SER A 5 29.03 39.26 -10.70
N GLU A 6 30.21 38.68 -10.58
CA GLU A 6 30.48 37.25 -10.84
C GLU A 6 29.97 36.34 -9.72
N GLU A 7 30.09 36.77 -8.46
CA GLU A 7 29.56 36.01 -7.30
C GLU A 7 28.04 36.04 -7.28
N GLU A 8 27.43 37.17 -7.64
CA GLU A 8 25.97 37.29 -7.76
C GLU A 8 25.39 36.43 -8.90
N ASN A 9 26.08 36.37 -10.05
CA ASN A 9 25.71 35.49 -11.17
C ASN A 9 25.93 34.01 -10.86
N HIS A 10 26.99 33.69 -10.10
CA HIS A 10 27.23 32.30 -9.69
C HIS A 10 26.14 31.85 -8.68
N ARG A 11 25.75 32.71 -7.76
CA ARG A 11 24.68 32.44 -6.77
C ARG A 11 23.32 32.29 -7.43
N LYS A 12 22.96 33.17 -8.40
CA LYS A 12 21.74 33.03 -9.21
C LYS A 12 21.74 31.74 -10.02
N ASN A 13 22.86 31.36 -10.65
CA ASN A 13 22.96 30.10 -11.38
C ASN A 13 22.83 28.87 -10.45
N VAL A 14 23.29 28.93 -9.21
CA VAL A 14 23.14 27.86 -8.21
C VAL A 14 21.70 27.81 -7.67
N GLU A 15 21.09 28.98 -7.44
CA GLU A 15 19.68 29.08 -7.01
C GLU A 15 18.72 28.64 -8.13
N ASP A 16 18.94 29.05 -9.37
CA ASP A 16 18.17 28.60 -10.55
C ASP A 16 18.32 27.09 -10.83
N LYS A 17 19.51 26.53 -10.62
CA LYS A 17 19.73 25.08 -10.69
C LYS A 17 19.05 24.32 -9.53
N ALA A 18 19.04 24.90 -8.34
CA ALA A 18 18.34 24.33 -7.20
C ALA A 18 16.81 24.44 -7.32
N GLU A 19 16.33 25.55 -7.92
CA GLU A 19 14.91 25.75 -8.20
C GLU A 19 14.42 24.92 -9.37
N MET A 20 15.24 24.73 -10.41
CA MET A 20 14.98 23.79 -11.50
C MET A 20 14.98 22.33 -11.05
N GLY A 21 15.80 21.97 -10.03
CA GLY A 21 15.76 20.67 -9.35
C GLY A 21 14.55 20.45 -8.44
N ARG A 22 13.89 21.53 -8.01
CA ARG A 22 12.67 21.50 -7.17
C ARG A 22 11.38 21.52 -7.98
N ARG A 23 11.43 21.85 -9.27
CA ARG A 23 10.25 21.90 -10.12
C ARG A 23 9.80 20.45 -10.38
N LYS A 24 8.68 20.03 -9.76
CA LYS A 24 8.06 18.73 -10.02
C LYS A 24 7.86 18.58 -11.53
N ARG A 25 8.52 17.60 -12.11
CA ARG A 25 8.50 17.36 -13.57
C ARG A 25 7.11 16.97 -14.00
N ALA A 26 6.41 17.87 -14.68
CA ALA A 26 5.08 17.59 -15.19
C ALA A 26 5.15 16.46 -16.23
N ILE A 27 4.29 15.45 -16.09
CA ILE A 27 4.33 14.24 -16.93
C ILE A 27 4.16 14.55 -18.43
N TRP A 28 3.49 15.66 -18.77
CA TRP A 28 3.28 16.12 -20.14
C TRP A 28 4.43 16.94 -20.71
N GLU A 29 5.37 17.42 -19.89
CA GLU A 29 6.55 18.18 -20.33
C GLU A 29 7.75 17.27 -20.68
N ARG A 30 7.65 15.95 -20.36
CA ARG A 30 8.72 15.00 -20.62
C ARG A 30 8.73 14.48 -22.06
N LYS A 31 9.89 14.05 -22.51
CA LYS A 31 10.03 13.36 -23.81
C LYS A 31 9.68 11.87 -23.62
N TRP A 32 8.58 11.43 -24.20
CA TRP A 32 8.19 10.03 -24.23
C TRP A 32 9.14 9.19 -25.08
N ARG A 33 9.70 8.15 -24.48
CA ARG A 33 10.51 7.16 -25.20
C ARG A 33 9.59 6.04 -25.70
N ARG A 34 10.04 5.27 -26.72
CA ARG A 34 9.25 4.13 -27.23
C ARG A 34 8.87 3.13 -26.12
N LEU A 35 9.79 2.86 -25.18
CA LEU A 35 9.52 1.96 -24.08
C LEU A 35 8.45 2.51 -23.09
N ASP A 36 8.39 3.82 -22.89
CA ASP A 36 7.36 4.46 -22.07
C ASP A 36 5.98 4.26 -22.68
N ILE A 37 5.88 4.42 -24.00
CA ILE A 37 4.64 4.22 -24.74
C ILE A 37 4.19 2.75 -24.65
N VAL A 38 5.12 1.80 -24.82
CA VAL A 38 4.81 0.36 -24.71
C VAL A 38 4.32 0.01 -23.32
N LYS A 39 4.99 0.50 -22.26
CA LYS A 39 4.58 0.28 -20.87
C LYS A 39 3.21 0.91 -20.57
N ALA A 40 3.00 2.15 -21.02
CA ALA A 40 1.72 2.85 -20.84
C ALA A 40 0.57 2.11 -21.56
N PHE A 41 0.82 1.66 -22.79
CA PHE A 41 -0.16 0.87 -23.55
C PHE A 41 -0.46 -0.46 -22.86
N ALA A 42 0.56 -1.20 -22.38
CA ALA A 42 0.38 -2.45 -21.66
C ALA A 42 -0.44 -2.25 -20.36
N SER A 43 -0.12 -1.20 -19.60
CA SER A 43 -0.88 -0.85 -18.39
C SER A 43 -2.32 -0.47 -18.74
N PHE A 44 -2.53 0.37 -19.74
CA PHE A 44 -3.87 0.73 -20.22
C PHE A 44 -4.65 -0.52 -20.66
N PHE A 45 -4.02 -1.44 -21.40
CA PHE A 45 -4.66 -2.66 -21.86
C PHE A 45 -5.12 -3.54 -20.69
N VAL A 46 -4.28 -3.73 -19.67
CA VAL A 46 -4.66 -4.48 -18.45
C VAL A 46 -5.87 -3.85 -17.77
N HIS A 47 -5.90 -2.52 -17.61
CA HIS A 47 -7.03 -1.82 -16.99
C HIS A 47 -8.28 -1.85 -17.89
N PHE A 48 -8.11 -1.80 -19.21
CA PHE A 48 -9.22 -1.97 -20.15
C PHE A 48 -9.86 -3.36 -20.00
N LEU A 49 -9.05 -4.42 -19.87
CA LEU A 49 -9.56 -5.76 -19.56
C LEU A 49 -10.33 -5.81 -18.23
N CYS A 50 -9.91 -5.04 -17.22
CA CYS A 50 -10.67 -4.93 -15.97
C CYS A 50 -12.07 -4.33 -16.18
N LEU A 51 -12.22 -3.34 -17.06
CA LEU A 51 -13.52 -2.76 -17.39
C LEU A 51 -14.44 -3.77 -18.08
N LEU A 52 -13.88 -4.73 -18.82
CA LEU A 52 -14.64 -5.81 -19.47
C LEU A 52 -14.91 -6.99 -18.54
N ALA A 53 -14.16 -7.15 -17.45
CA ALA A 53 -14.25 -8.32 -16.57
C ALA A 53 -15.67 -8.53 -15.99
N PRO A 54 -16.38 -7.50 -15.50
CA PRO A 54 -17.73 -7.69 -15.00
C PRO A 54 -18.69 -8.30 -16.02
N PHE A 55 -18.53 -7.97 -17.32
CA PHE A 55 -19.39 -8.49 -18.40
C PHE A 55 -19.05 -9.92 -18.80
N ASN A 56 -17.89 -10.43 -18.34
CA ASN A 56 -17.36 -11.75 -18.65
C ASN A 56 -17.15 -12.60 -17.38
N PHE A 57 -17.96 -12.33 -16.35
CA PHE A 57 -17.84 -13.06 -15.08
C PHE A 57 -18.25 -14.53 -15.23
N THR A 58 -17.39 -15.40 -14.77
CA THR A 58 -17.70 -16.81 -14.47
C THR A 58 -16.92 -17.22 -13.22
N TRP A 59 -17.42 -18.20 -12.47
CA TRP A 59 -16.72 -18.72 -11.29
C TRP A 59 -15.34 -19.30 -11.62
N PRO A 60 -15.15 -20.03 -12.73
CA PRO A 60 -13.82 -20.44 -13.17
C PRO A 60 -12.90 -19.24 -13.45
N ALA A 61 -13.41 -18.15 -14.06
CA ALA A 61 -12.62 -16.97 -14.35
C ALA A 61 -12.14 -16.27 -13.07
N LEU A 62 -13.00 -16.16 -12.05
CA LEU A 62 -12.60 -15.65 -10.73
C LEU A 62 -11.49 -16.50 -10.10
N ARG A 63 -11.59 -17.84 -10.18
CA ARG A 63 -10.51 -18.73 -9.70
C ARG A 63 -9.20 -18.50 -10.46
N VAL A 64 -9.27 -18.32 -11.78
CA VAL A 64 -8.10 -17.99 -12.61
C VAL A 64 -7.49 -16.66 -12.15
N ALA A 65 -8.28 -15.62 -11.90
CA ALA A 65 -7.79 -14.34 -11.38
C ALA A 65 -7.06 -14.51 -10.05
N LEU A 66 -7.63 -15.28 -9.12
CA LEU A 66 -7.00 -15.57 -7.82
C LEU A 66 -5.70 -16.36 -7.96
N VAL A 67 -5.64 -17.32 -8.86
CA VAL A 67 -4.41 -18.09 -9.15
C VAL A 67 -3.35 -17.18 -9.75
N VAL A 68 -3.70 -16.38 -10.76
CA VAL A 68 -2.76 -15.43 -11.39
C VAL A 68 -2.23 -14.42 -10.39
N TYR A 69 -3.11 -13.81 -9.58
CA TYR A 69 -2.72 -12.90 -8.49
C TYR A 69 -1.77 -13.58 -7.50
N THR A 70 -2.10 -14.78 -7.05
CA THR A 70 -1.28 -15.50 -6.07
C THR A 70 0.08 -15.91 -6.63
N VAL A 71 0.10 -16.50 -7.83
CA VAL A 71 1.35 -16.96 -8.46
C VAL A 71 2.25 -15.79 -8.82
N GLY A 72 1.71 -14.74 -9.42
CA GLY A 72 2.44 -13.51 -9.73
C GLY A 72 2.95 -12.82 -8.47
N GLY A 73 2.08 -12.62 -7.48
CA GLY A 73 2.42 -11.97 -6.21
C GLY A 73 3.49 -12.74 -5.42
N LEU A 74 3.43 -14.07 -5.38
CA LEU A 74 4.49 -14.89 -4.79
C LEU A 74 5.78 -14.81 -5.61
N GLY A 75 5.71 -14.78 -6.92
CA GLY A 75 6.85 -14.55 -7.80
C GLY A 75 7.54 -13.22 -7.53
N ILE A 76 6.79 -12.16 -7.29
CA ILE A 76 7.34 -10.85 -6.88
C ILE A 76 7.88 -10.92 -5.44
N THR A 77 7.08 -11.32 -4.46
CA THR A 77 7.42 -11.16 -3.05
C THR A 77 8.45 -12.17 -2.55
N VAL A 78 8.39 -13.43 -3.00
CA VAL A 78 9.35 -14.49 -2.62
C VAL A 78 10.59 -14.44 -3.50
N SER A 79 10.42 -14.31 -4.84
CA SER A 79 11.54 -14.31 -5.78
C SER A 79 12.20 -12.95 -5.92
N TYR A 80 11.61 -12.03 -6.70
CA TYR A 80 12.25 -10.76 -7.06
C TYR A 80 12.68 -9.97 -5.83
N HIS A 81 11.81 -9.88 -4.84
CA HIS A 81 12.02 -9.11 -3.65
C HIS A 81 12.97 -9.81 -2.66
N ARG A 82 12.52 -10.89 -2.00
CA ARG A 82 13.28 -11.50 -0.89
C ARG A 82 14.49 -12.31 -1.35
N ASN A 83 14.34 -13.13 -2.41
CA ASN A 83 15.42 -14.01 -2.86
C ASN A 83 16.45 -13.23 -3.69
N LEU A 84 16.04 -12.52 -4.75
CA LEU A 84 16.95 -11.88 -5.70
C LEU A 84 17.41 -10.49 -5.24
N ALA A 85 16.53 -9.62 -4.76
CA ALA A 85 16.92 -8.28 -4.34
C ALA A 85 17.66 -8.30 -2.99
N HIS A 86 17.04 -8.85 -1.96
CA HIS A 86 17.56 -8.82 -0.59
C HIS A 86 18.41 -10.02 -0.20
N ARG A 87 18.43 -11.08 -1.00
CA ARG A 87 19.19 -12.31 -0.71
C ARG A 87 18.91 -12.82 0.70
N SER A 88 17.64 -12.82 1.08
CA SER A 88 17.16 -13.18 2.42
C SER A 88 17.25 -14.67 2.71
N PHE A 89 17.34 -15.49 1.68
CA PHE A 89 17.50 -16.95 1.74
C PHE A 89 18.06 -17.47 0.40
N LYS A 90 18.46 -18.73 0.37
CA LYS A 90 18.93 -19.43 -0.84
C LYS A 90 18.01 -20.61 -1.15
N VAL A 91 17.80 -20.90 -2.43
CA VAL A 91 17.11 -22.08 -2.95
C VAL A 91 17.91 -22.72 -4.09
N PRO A 92 17.67 -23.99 -4.44
CA PRO A 92 18.24 -24.62 -5.64
C PRO A 92 17.92 -23.80 -6.90
N LYS A 93 18.86 -23.76 -7.86
CA LYS A 93 18.72 -22.94 -9.07
C LYS A 93 17.45 -23.20 -9.88
N TRP A 94 17.00 -24.44 -9.99
CA TRP A 94 15.76 -24.76 -10.68
C TRP A 94 14.55 -24.08 -10.04
N LEU A 95 14.50 -24.02 -8.69
CA LEU A 95 13.41 -23.40 -7.95
C LEU A 95 13.53 -21.87 -7.99
N GLU A 96 14.75 -21.31 -7.92
CA GLU A 96 15.01 -19.88 -8.12
C GLU A 96 14.49 -19.40 -9.48
N TYR A 97 14.77 -20.19 -10.54
CA TYR A 97 14.33 -19.88 -11.89
C TYR A 97 12.82 -20.02 -12.07
N LEU A 98 12.21 -21.05 -11.47
CA LEU A 98 10.77 -21.23 -11.48
C LEU A 98 10.06 -20.03 -10.81
N PHE A 99 10.49 -19.65 -9.63
CA PHE A 99 9.93 -18.49 -8.91
C PHE A 99 10.15 -17.19 -9.67
N ALA A 100 11.28 -17.03 -10.32
CA ALA A 100 11.54 -15.85 -11.15
C ALA A 100 10.62 -15.82 -12.38
N TYR A 101 10.29 -16.96 -12.96
CA TYR A 101 9.30 -17.04 -14.03
C TYR A 101 7.88 -16.67 -13.53
N CYS A 102 7.50 -17.13 -12.34
CA CYS A 102 6.23 -16.72 -11.73
C CYS A 102 6.16 -15.18 -11.56
N GLY A 103 7.26 -14.54 -11.14
CA GLY A 103 7.34 -13.09 -11.05
C GLY A 103 7.19 -12.37 -12.39
N LEU A 104 7.64 -12.98 -13.49
CA LEU A 104 7.46 -12.43 -14.82
C LEU A 104 5.98 -12.35 -15.22
N LEU A 105 5.16 -13.32 -14.78
CA LEU A 105 3.72 -13.37 -15.05
C LEU A 105 2.93 -12.27 -14.32
N ALA A 106 3.51 -11.61 -13.32
CA ALA A 106 2.95 -10.41 -12.69
C ALA A 106 2.99 -9.17 -13.61
N ILE A 107 3.70 -9.24 -14.75
CA ILE A 107 3.83 -8.16 -15.75
C ILE A 107 4.40 -6.85 -15.15
N GLN A 108 5.26 -6.96 -14.11
CA GLN A 108 5.96 -5.82 -13.51
C GLN A 108 7.35 -5.57 -14.12
N GLY A 109 7.70 -6.27 -15.19
CA GLY A 109 8.98 -6.21 -15.87
C GLY A 109 9.84 -7.46 -15.66
N ASP A 110 11.03 -7.44 -16.24
CA ASP A 110 11.99 -8.53 -16.11
C ASP A 110 12.74 -8.47 -14.77
N PRO A 111 13.32 -9.62 -14.30
CA PRO A 111 13.97 -9.68 -12.99
C PRO A 111 15.20 -8.77 -12.86
N ILE A 112 15.94 -8.48 -13.94
CA ILE A 112 17.13 -7.62 -13.90
C ILE A 112 16.70 -6.17 -13.64
N ASP A 113 15.70 -5.69 -14.37
CA ASP A 113 15.19 -4.34 -14.26
C ASP A 113 14.51 -4.10 -12.92
N TRP A 114 13.65 -5.02 -12.52
CA TRP A 114 12.90 -4.93 -11.26
C TRP A 114 13.85 -4.93 -10.04
N VAL A 115 14.74 -5.91 -9.97
CA VAL A 115 15.69 -6.04 -8.85
C VAL A 115 16.66 -4.85 -8.80
N SER A 116 17.13 -4.36 -9.94
CA SER A 116 17.99 -3.19 -9.99
C SER A 116 17.29 -1.95 -9.42
N THR A 117 16.05 -1.68 -9.86
CA THR A 117 15.27 -0.54 -9.39
C THR A 117 15.01 -0.64 -7.89
N HIS A 118 14.64 -1.82 -7.39
CA HIS A 118 14.37 -2.04 -5.98
C HIS A 118 15.63 -1.91 -5.09
N ARG A 119 16.78 -2.42 -5.52
CA ARG A 119 18.05 -2.22 -4.82
C ARG A 119 18.46 -0.74 -4.79
N TYR A 120 18.18 0.04 -5.85
CA TYR A 120 18.40 1.48 -5.87
C TYR A 120 17.45 2.21 -4.94
N HIS A 121 16.17 1.81 -4.89
CA HIS A 121 15.23 2.33 -3.93
C HIS A 121 15.75 2.17 -2.50
N HIS A 122 16.13 0.98 -2.06
CA HIS A 122 16.69 0.76 -0.73
C HIS A 122 17.97 1.56 -0.44
N GLN A 123 18.83 1.71 -1.44
CA GLN A 123 20.07 2.48 -1.28
C GLN A 123 19.81 3.98 -1.11
N PHE A 124 18.74 4.50 -1.72
CA PHE A 124 18.44 5.93 -1.80
C PHE A 124 17.02 6.28 -1.36
N THR A 125 16.39 5.44 -0.56
CA THR A 125 14.99 5.56 -0.15
C THR A 125 14.62 7.00 0.22
N ASP A 126 13.53 7.49 -0.40
CA ASP A 126 12.96 8.82 -0.18
C ASP A 126 13.94 10.00 -0.40
N SER A 127 15.05 9.77 -1.09
CA SER A 127 15.95 10.82 -1.53
C SER A 127 15.65 11.27 -2.98
N ASP A 128 16.36 12.28 -3.44
CA ASP A 128 16.28 12.75 -4.85
C ASP A 128 16.79 11.72 -5.86
N ARG A 129 17.45 10.66 -5.40
CA ARG A 129 17.95 9.55 -6.23
C ARG A 129 17.07 8.32 -6.19
N ASP A 130 16.03 8.32 -5.39
CA ASP A 130 15.06 7.22 -5.33
C ASP A 130 14.25 7.15 -6.63
N PRO A 131 14.20 5.97 -7.32
CA PRO A 131 13.49 5.81 -8.59
C PRO A 131 11.98 6.12 -8.51
N HIS A 132 11.37 5.99 -7.36
CA HIS A 132 9.93 6.20 -7.16
C HIS A 132 9.59 6.90 -5.84
N SER A 133 10.40 7.90 -5.48
CA SER A 133 10.23 8.65 -4.24
C SER A 133 8.84 9.28 -4.12
N PRO A 134 8.15 9.14 -2.96
CA PRO A 134 6.89 9.83 -2.67
C PRO A 134 7.05 11.36 -2.58
N LYS A 135 8.28 11.87 -2.46
CA LYS A 135 8.55 13.32 -2.52
C LYS A 135 8.18 13.94 -3.87
N GLU A 136 8.25 13.17 -4.95
CA GLU A 136 7.77 13.59 -6.27
C GLU A 136 6.24 13.64 -6.38
N GLY A 137 5.54 13.14 -5.38
CA GLY A 137 4.10 13.11 -5.21
C GLY A 137 3.50 11.71 -5.26
N PHE A 138 2.29 11.59 -4.69
CA PHE A 138 1.59 10.31 -4.58
C PHE A 138 1.43 9.59 -5.92
N TRP A 139 0.88 10.25 -6.94
CA TRP A 139 0.66 9.61 -8.25
C TRP A 139 1.94 9.23 -8.95
N PHE A 140 3.03 9.98 -8.72
CA PHE A 140 4.34 9.62 -9.26
C PHE A 140 4.82 8.31 -8.62
N SER A 141 4.93 8.24 -7.30
CA SER A 141 5.39 7.05 -6.59
C SER A 141 4.45 5.86 -6.76
N HIS A 142 3.14 6.10 -6.91
CA HIS A 142 2.17 5.03 -7.10
C HIS A 142 2.27 4.38 -8.49
N LEU A 143 2.27 5.17 -9.57
CA LEU A 143 2.14 4.61 -10.92
C LEU A 143 3.03 5.30 -11.98
N LEU A 144 3.15 6.63 -11.97
CA LEU A 144 3.66 7.37 -13.12
C LEU A 144 5.14 7.17 -13.39
N TRP A 145 5.92 6.82 -12.36
CA TRP A 145 7.35 6.49 -12.48
C TRP A 145 7.61 5.31 -13.43
N LEU A 146 6.67 4.37 -13.55
CA LEU A 146 6.77 3.22 -14.47
C LEU A 146 6.90 3.64 -15.93
N PHE A 147 6.31 4.79 -16.28
CA PHE A 147 6.24 5.31 -17.64
C PHE A 147 7.32 6.35 -17.92
N ASP A 148 8.28 6.59 -17.02
CA ASP A 148 9.40 7.51 -17.22
C ASP A 148 10.74 6.77 -17.19
N THR A 149 11.02 6.01 -18.28
CA THR A 149 12.30 5.31 -18.42
C THR A 149 13.49 6.25 -18.50
N GLY A 150 13.28 7.51 -18.91
CA GLY A 150 14.27 8.56 -18.88
C GLY A 150 14.73 8.85 -17.46
N TYR A 151 13.78 9.10 -16.59
CA TYR A 151 14.00 9.34 -15.17
C TYR A 151 14.65 8.11 -14.50
N LEU A 152 14.14 6.90 -14.77
CA LEU A 152 14.72 5.67 -14.23
C LEU A 152 16.20 5.49 -14.63
N VAL A 153 16.55 5.75 -15.88
CA VAL A 153 17.94 5.67 -16.36
C VAL A 153 18.80 6.74 -15.69
N GLU A 154 18.27 7.95 -15.48
CA GLU A 154 18.96 9.03 -14.78
C GLU A 154 19.25 8.65 -13.31
N LYS A 155 18.28 8.05 -12.60
CA LYS A 155 18.42 7.65 -11.20
C LYS A 155 19.20 6.35 -10.99
N CYS A 156 18.88 5.32 -11.76
CA CYS A 156 19.46 3.98 -11.62
C CYS A 156 20.70 3.73 -12.51
N GLY A 157 21.00 4.61 -13.44
CA GLY A 157 22.17 4.49 -14.34
C GLY A 157 22.16 3.21 -15.16
N ARG A 158 23.37 2.62 -15.35
CA ARG A 158 23.58 1.40 -16.16
C ARG A 158 23.22 0.10 -15.43
N ARG A 159 22.53 0.16 -14.28
CA ARG A 159 22.15 -1.02 -13.49
C ARG A 159 23.34 -1.93 -13.13
N THR A 160 24.37 -1.33 -12.59
CA THR A 160 25.59 -2.03 -12.15
C THR A 160 25.39 -2.81 -10.84
N ASN A 161 24.29 -2.55 -10.13
CA ASN A 161 23.95 -3.19 -8.86
C ASN A 161 23.36 -4.62 -8.99
N VAL A 162 23.27 -5.18 -10.18
CA VAL A 162 22.70 -6.51 -10.49
C VAL A 162 23.60 -7.38 -11.37
N GLU A 163 24.91 -7.24 -11.24
CA GLU A 163 25.87 -8.06 -12.00
C GLU A 163 25.76 -9.56 -11.69
N ASP A 164 25.32 -9.90 -10.48
CA ASP A 164 24.99 -11.27 -10.05
C ASP A 164 23.87 -11.91 -10.90
N LEU A 165 22.86 -11.14 -11.33
CA LEU A 165 21.80 -11.60 -12.22
C LEU A 165 22.29 -11.59 -13.68
N LYS A 166 22.97 -10.52 -14.09
CA LYS A 166 23.45 -10.38 -15.47
C LYS A 166 24.47 -11.45 -15.87
N ARG A 167 25.19 -12.07 -14.94
CA ARG A 167 26.08 -13.20 -15.23
C ARG A 167 25.33 -14.48 -15.58
N GLN A 168 24.04 -14.60 -15.22
CA GLN A 168 23.25 -15.78 -15.46
C GLN A 168 22.48 -15.67 -16.79
N TRP A 169 22.63 -16.69 -17.66
CA TRP A 169 21.99 -16.72 -18.98
C TRP A 169 20.46 -16.63 -18.91
N TYR A 170 19.87 -17.27 -17.90
CA TYR A 170 18.42 -17.34 -17.72
C TYR A 170 17.77 -15.96 -17.53
N TYR A 171 18.34 -15.13 -16.68
CA TYR A 171 17.79 -13.77 -16.46
C TYR A 171 17.96 -12.88 -17.68
N LYS A 172 19.07 -13.02 -18.44
CA LYS A 172 19.22 -12.35 -19.74
C LYS A 172 18.19 -12.83 -20.76
N PHE A 173 17.91 -14.14 -20.76
CA PHE A 173 16.87 -14.72 -21.61
C PHE A 173 15.51 -14.13 -21.29
N LEU A 174 15.09 -14.14 -20.03
CA LEU A 174 13.82 -13.54 -19.60
C LEU A 174 13.74 -12.05 -19.96
N GLN A 175 14.81 -11.27 -19.74
CA GLN A 175 14.86 -9.86 -20.10
C GLN A 175 14.65 -9.62 -21.59
N ARG A 176 15.28 -10.42 -22.45
CA ARG A 176 15.16 -10.26 -23.90
C ARG A 176 13.82 -10.73 -24.47
N THR A 177 13.17 -11.66 -23.79
CA THR A 177 11.97 -12.36 -24.28
C THR A 177 10.70 -12.01 -23.49
N VAL A 178 10.76 -11.07 -22.56
CA VAL A 178 9.64 -10.73 -21.67
C VAL A 178 8.30 -10.50 -22.42
N MET A 179 8.33 -9.79 -23.54
CA MET A 179 7.11 -9.51 -24.31
C MET A 179 6.49 -10.77 -24.90
N TYR A 180 7.31 -11.72 -25.36
CA TYR A 180 6.80 -12.99 -25.89
C TYR A 180 6.12 -13.83 -24.81
N HIS A 181 6.67 -13.83 -23.58
CA HIS A 181 6.05 -14.55 -22.46
C HIS A 181 4.72 -13.91 -22.05
N ILE A 182 4.63 -12.58 -22.02
CA ILE A 182 3.38 -11.86 -21.72
C ILE A 182 2.32 -12.15 -22.77
N LEU A 183 2.67 -12.09 -24.06
CA LEU A 183 1.75 -12.40 -25.15
C LEU A 183 1.31 -13.86 -25.12
N ALA A 184 2.26 -14.79 -24.90
CA ALA A 184 1.94 -16.22 -24.77
C ALA A 184 1.02 -16.51 -23.59
N PHE A 185 1.22 -15.81 -22.46
CA PHE A 185 0.36 -15.92 -21.29
C PHE A 185 -1.07 -15.42 -21.59
N GLY A 186 -1.21 -14.26 -22.22
CA GLY A 186 -2.52 -13.75 -22.65
C GLY A 186 -3.21 -14.68 -23.63
N PHE A 187 -2.47 -15.21 -24.62
CA PHE A 187 -2.98 -16.19 -25.56
C PHE A 187 -3.43 -17.49 -24.87
N LEU A 188 -2.64 -18.00 -23.92
CA LEU A 188 -2.99 -19.19 -23.13
C LEU A 188 -4.28 -18.98 -22.35
N LEU A 189 -4.44 -17.87 -21.67
CA LEU A 189 -5.68 -17.54 -20.94
C LEU A 189 -6.88 -17.49 -21.89
N TYR A 190 -6.72 -16.83 -23.04
CA TYR A 190 -7.78 -16.77 -24.04
C TYR A 190 -8.11 -18.15 -24.62
N TYR A 191 -7.10 -18.96 -24.93
CA TYR A 191 -7.29 -20.30 -25.46
C TYR A 191 -8.00 -21.23 -24.47
N CYS A 192 -7.68 -21.15 -23.18
CA CYS A 192 -8.25 -22.03 -22.15
C CYS A 192 -9.67 -21.64 -21.70
N GLY A 193 -10.07 -20.37 -21.81
CA GLY A 193 -11.36 -19.92 -21.29
C GLY A 193 -11.92 -18.67 -21.94
N GLY A 194 -11.44 -18.34 -23.14
CA GLY A 194 -11.94 -17.22 -23.93
C GLY A 194 -11.72 -15.89 -23.25
N LEU A 195 -12.60 -14.95 -23.58
CA LEU A 195 -12.54 -13.58 -23.04
C LEU A 195 -12.70 -13.56 -21.51
N SER A 196 -13.45 -14.47 -20.91
CA SER A 196 -13.61 -14.58 -19.46
C SER A 196 -12.28 -14.78 -18.74
N PHE A 197 -11.45 -15.73 -19.17
CA PHE A 197 -10.16 -15.97 -18.53
C PHE A 197 -9.16 -14.86 -18.82
N LEU A 198 -9.20 -14.27 -20.03
CA LEU A 198 -8.35 -13.14 -20.35
C LEU A 198 -8.66 -11.91 -19.50
N THR A 199 -9.94 -11.53 -19.37
CA THR A 199 -10.35 -10.34 -18.61
C THR A 199 -10.15 -10.51 -17.11
N TRP A 200 -10.42 -11.69 -16.58
CA TRP A 200 -10.23 -11.96 -15.15
C TRP A 200 -8.78 -12.30 -14.81
N GLY A 201 -8.12 -13.15 -15.57
CA GLY A 201 -6.73 -13.54 -15.31
C GLY A 201 -5.75 -12.39 -15.56
N MET A 202 -5.66 -11.92 -16.81
CA MET A 202 -4.73 -10.85 -17.17
C MET A 202 -5.24 -9.45 -16.76
N GLY A 203 -6.56 -9.20 -16.78
CA GLY A 203 -7.14 -7.96 -16.28
C GLY A 203 -7.09 -7.91 -14.76
N ILE A 204 -8.07 -8.51 -14.09
CA ILE A 204 -8.24 -8.40 -12.63
C ILE A 204 -7.03 -8.95 -11.85
N GLY A 205 -6.56 -10.18 -12.17
CA GLY A 205 -5.47 -10.81 -11.44
C GLY A 205 -4.17 -10.00 -11.46
N VAL A 206 -3.76 -9.53 -12.64
CA VAL A 206 -2.54 -8.72 -12.80
C VAL A 206 -2.73 -7.30 -12.25
N ALA A 207 -3.88 -6.65 -12.50
CA ALA A 207 -4.11 -5.30 -12.00
C ALA A 207 -4.12 -5.23 -10.47
N MET A 208 -4.73 -6.20 -9.79
CA MET A 208 -4.71 -6.29 -8.33
C MET A 208 -3.27 -6.37 -7.81
N GLU A 209 -2.44 -7.19 -8.42
CA GLU A 209 -1.03 -7.36 -8.03
C GLU A 209 -0.22 -6.07 -8.28
N HIS A 210 -0.43 -5.41 -9.41
CA HIS A 210 0.18 -4.10 -9.70
C HIS A 210 -0.19 -3.07 -8.62
N HIS A 211 -1.47 -2.91 -8.31
CA HIS A 211 -1.90 -1.91 -7.34
C HIS A 211 -1.44 -2.24 -5.92
N VAL A 212 -1.35 -3.51 -5.52
CA VAL A 212 -0.75 -3.87 -4.23
C VAL A 212 0.70 -3.41 -4.16
N THR A 213 1.51 -3.69 -5.19
CA THR A 213 2.90 -3.22 -5.26
C THR A 213 2.98 -1.68 -5.29
N CYS A 214 2.15 -1.02 -6.09
CA CYS A 214 2.10 0.44 -6.15
C CYS A 214 1.69 1.08 -4.81
N CYS A 215 0.78 0.45 -4.05
CA CYS A 215 0.42 0.89 -2.70
C CYS A 215 1.60 0.79 -1.72
N ILE A 216 2.43 -0.25 -1.83
CA ILE A 216 3.64 -0.37 -1.02
C ILE A 216 4.58 0.81 -1.33
N ASN A 217 4.81 1.12 -2.61
CA ASN A 217 5.69 2.21 -3.03
C ASN A 217 5.18 3.61 -2.65
N SER A 218 3.88 3.80 -2.48
CA SER A 218 3.26 5.10 -2.20
C SER A 218 2.68 5.19 -0.79
N LEU A 219 1.61 4.45 -0.48
CA LEU A 219 0.88 4.55 0.79
C LEU A 219 1.78 4.21 1.97
N CYS A 220 2.58 3.13 1.86
CA CYS A 220 3.44 2.68 2.95
C CYS A 220 4.66 3.57 3.20
N HIS A 221 4.92 4.58 2.33
CA HIS A 221 5.90 5.64 2.57
C HIS A 221 5.27 6.97 2.99
N ILE A 222 3.93 7.10 3.00
CA ILE A 222 3.23 8.34 3.34
C ILE A 222 2.43 8.19 4.63
N TRP A 223 1.74 7.06 4.81
CA TRP A 223 0.79 6.84 5.92
C TRP A 223 1.06 5.57 6.70
N GLY A 224 0.97 5.69 8.02
CA GLY A 224 1.10 4.59 8.97
C GLY A 224 1.86 4.98 10.23
N SER A 225 2.27 3.98 11.00
CA SER A 225 3.09 4.15 12.20
C SER A 225 4.50 3.65 11.96
N ARG A 226 5.50 4.27 12.62
CA ARG A 226 6.90 3.84 12.60
C ARG A 226 7.24 3.16 13.92
N THR A 227 7.81 1.98 13.81
CA THR A 227 8.28 1.19 14.97
C THR A 227 9.80 1.26 15.10
N TRP A 228 10.49 1.38 13.96
CA TRP A 228 11.93 1.31 13.87
C TRP A 228 12.53 2.63 13.39
N LYS A 229 13.73 2.91 13.86
CA LYS A 229 14.51 4.07 13.45
C LYS A 229 15.11 3.82 12.07
N THR A 230 14.45 4.35 11.04
CA THR A 230 14.96 4.38 9.65
C THR A 230 15.15 5.82 9.21
N ASN A 231 15.99 6.06 8.22
CA ASN A 231 16.24 7.40 7.68
C ASN A 231 15.23 7.81 6.59
N ASP A 232 14.29 6.93 6.29
CA ASP A 232 13.23 7.09 5.29
C ASP A 232 11.87 7.37 5.93
N THR A 233 10.83 7.49 5.12
CA THR A 233 9.46 7.71 5.56
C THR A 233 8.61 6.44 5.61
N SER A 234 9.22 5.24 5.46
CA SER A 234 8.52 3.96 5.49
C SER A 234 7.69 3.77 6.78
N GLN A 235 6.51 3.20 6.63
CA GLN A 235 5.51 3.08 7.68
C GLN A 235 5.02 1.64 7.85
N SER A 236 4.41 1.33 8.99
CA SER A 236 3.76 0.05 9.29
C SER A 236 4.68 -1.17 9.04
N TRP A 237 4.21 -2.21 8.37
CA TRP A 237 5.02 -3.40 8.05
C TRP A 237 6.19 -3.10 7.11
N HIS A 238 6.04 -2.10 6.26
CA HIS A 238 7.08 -1.66 5.35
C HIS A 238 8.26 -1.03 6.10
N ASN A 239 8.01 -0.39 7.25
CA ASN A 239 9.08 0.06 8.16
C ASN A 239 9.87 -1.13 8.77
N ASN A 240 9.23 -2.29 9.03
CA ASN A 240 9.98 -3.50 9.40
C ASN A 240 10.95 -3.91 8.29
N HIS A 241 10.50 -3.87 7.04
CA HIS A 241 11.28 -4.25 5.89
C HIS A 241 12.47 -3.30 5.67
N HIS A 242 12.26 -1.98 5.73
CA HIS A 242 13.33 -0.99 5.59
C HIS A 242 14.33 -1.00 6.76
N ALA A 243 13.87 -1.35 7.97
CA ALA A 243 14.77 -1.50 9.12
C ALA A 243 15.64 -2.77 9.05
N PHE A 244 15.12 -3.84 8.43
CA PHE A 244 15.75 -5.16 8.36
C PHE A 244 15.68 -5.74 6.94
N GLU A 245 16.27 -5.05 5.99
CA GLU A 245 16.18 -5.34 4.53
C GLU A 245 16.49 -6.80 4.18
N SER A 246 17.51 -7.38 4.81
CA SER A 246 17.92 -8.77 4.55
C SER A 246 17.02 -9.82 5.22
N SER A 247 16.02 -9.42 6.01
CA SER A 247 15.15 -10.36 6.70
C SER A 247 14.20 -11.08 5.72
N ALA A 248 14.13 -12.41 5.83
CA ALA A 248 13.13 -13.20 5.12
C ALA A 248 11.72 -13.03 5.70
N ARG A 249 11.61 -12.61 6.97
CA ARG A 249 10.36 -12.30 7.66
C ARG A 249 10.17 -10.80 7.78
N GLN A 250 9.09 -10.28 7.25
CA GLN A 250 8.73 -8.86 7.31
C GLN A 250 7.61 -8.57 8.33
N GLY A 251 6.72 -9.52 8.56
CA GLY A 251 5.75 -9.48 9.67
C GLY A 251 6.42 -9.90 10.97
N LEU A 252 6.97 -8.95 11.76
CA LEU A 252 7.76 -9.24 12.95
C LEU A 252 6.89 -9.49 14.18
N GLU A 253 5.68 -8.92 14.22
CA GLU A 253 4.72 -9.13 15.30
C GLU A 253 3.81 -10.33 15.01
N TRP A 254 3.23 -10.94 16.02
CA TRP A 254 2.39 -12.14 15.90
C TRP A 254 1.10 -11.92 15.07
N TRP A 255 0.59 -10.69 15.06
CA TRP A 255 -0.61 -10.28 14.33
C TRP A 255 -0.33 -9.81 12.89
N GLN A 256 0.95 -9.68 12.53
CA GLN A 256 1.39 -9.31 11.19
C GLN A 256 1.49 -10.55 10.31
N ILE A 257 0.44 -10.84 9.55
CA ILE A 257 0.38 -12.01 8.66
C ILE A 257 1.33 -11.82 7.48
N ASP A 258 2.36 -12.65 7.35
CA ASP A 258 3.34 -12.64 6.27
C ASP A 258 3.33 -13.96 5.52
N ILE A 259 2.43 -14.09 4.53
CA ILE A 259 2.25 -15.32 3.74
C ILE A 259 3.57 -15.77 3.08
N SER A 260 4.33 -14.81 2.53
CA SER A 260 5.62 -15.11 1.89
C SER A 260 6.63 -15.69 2.87
N TRP A 261 6.63 -15.23 4.12
CA TRP A 261 7.44 -15.82 5.19
C TRP A 261 7.04 -17.27 5.48
N TYR A 262 5.74 -17.56 5.55
CA TYR A 262 5.28 -18.93 5.79
C TYR A 262 5.72 -19.89 4.68
N ILE A 263 5.74 -19.42 3.43
CA ILE A 263 6.25 -20.20 2.29
C ILE A 263 7.76 -20.42 2.41
N VAL A 264 8.54 -19.37 2.69
CA VAL A 264 9.99 -19.51 2.91
C VAL A 264 10.28 -20.48 4.05
N ARG A 265 9.53 -20.38 5.15
CA ARG A 265 9.66 -21.28 6.29
C ARG A 265 9.30 -22.72 5.95
N PHE A 266 8.26 -22.94 5.17
CA PHE A 266 7.92 -24.27 4.66
C PHE A 266 9.04 -24.84 3.79
N LEU A 267 9.57 -24.05 2.85
CA LEU A 267 10.71 -24.47 2.01
C LEU A 267 11.96 -24.81 2.85
N GLU A 268 12.20 -24.09 3.94
CA GLU A 268 13.29 -24.36 4.86
C GLU A 268 13.07 -25.68 5.60
N ILE A 269 11.87 -25.96 6.09
CA ILE A 269 11.52 -27.20 6.78
C ILE A 269 11.73 -28.43 5.88
N ILE A 270 11.37 -28.33 4.59
CA ILE A 270 11.56 -29.44 3.63
C ILE A 270 12.97 -29.44 2.99
N GLY A 271 13.89 -28.60 3.47
CA GLY A 271 15.30 -28.56 3.01
C GLY A 271 15.53 -27.89 1.66
N LEU A 272 14.53 -27.22 1.08
CA LEU A 272 14.65 -26.50 -0.19
C LEU A 272 15.10 -25.03 -0.01
N ALA A 273 14.93 -24.42 1.17
CA ALA A 273 15.51 -23.13 1.48
C ALA A 273 16.61 -23.25 2.53
N THR A 274 17.69 -22.51 2.34
CA THR A 274 18.85 -22.45 3.25
C THR A 274 19.29 -21.01 3.46
N ASP A 275 20.16 -20.74 4.42
CA ASP A 275 20.69 -19.40 4.73
C ASP A 275 19.54 -18.38 4.94
N VAL A 276 18.52 -18.80 5.68
CA VAL A 276 17.32 -17.96 5.95
C VAL A 276 17.68 -16.94 7.03
N LYS A 277 17.65 -15.67 6.63
CA LYS A 277 18.07 -14.55 7.48
C LYS A 277 16.90 -13.97 8.27
N LEU A 278 17.13 -13.71 9.55
CA LEU A 278 16.19 -13.04 10.45
C LEU A 278 16.92 -11.96 11.24
N PRO A 279 16.25 -10.89 11.68
CA PRO A 279 16.87 -9.88 12.52
C PRO A 279 17.15 -10.44 13.92
N SER A 280 18.37 -10.23 14.42
CA SER A 280 18.73 -10.61 15.79
C SER A 280 18.05 -9.69 16.82
N GLU A 281 17.91 -10.16 18.06
CA GLU A 281 17.39 -9.35 19.16
C GLU A 281 18.21 -8.06 19.38
N SER A 282 19.54 -8.14 19.23
CA SER A 282 20.43 -6.98 19.34
C SER A 282 20.16 -5.95 18.23
N GLN A 283 19.92 -6.39 16.99
CA GLN A 283 19.54 -5.50 15.89
C GLN A 283 18.18 -4.85 16.16
N ARG A 284 17.18 -5.62 16.62
CA ARG A 284 15.85 -5.08 16.96
C ARG A 284 15.93 -4.03 18.07
N ARG A 285 16.67 -4.30 19.14
CA ARG A 285 16.86 -3.33 20.25
C ARG A 285 17.52 -2.04 19.78
N ARG A 286 18.56 -2.12 18.94
CA ARG A 286 19.27 -0.96 18.40
C ARG A 286 18.42 -0.10 17.48
N MET A 287 17.50 -0.70 16.72
CA MET A 287 16.62 -0.02 15.77
C MET A 287 15.31 0.45 16.38
N ALA A 288 14.96 0.04 17.60
CA ALA A 288 13.74 0.45 18.26
C ALA A 288 13.74 1.95 18.61
N LEU A 289 12.66 2.65 18.26
CA LEU A 289 12.51 4.08 18.55
C LEU A 289 12.49 4.38 20.07
N SER A 290 11.96 3.44 20.86
CA SER A 290 11.88 3.56 22.33
C SER A 290 13.24 3.57 23.03
N ALA A 291 14.31 3.08 22.37
CA ALA A 291 15.65 3.08 22.97
C ALA A 291 16.31 4.49 23.07
N MET A 292 15.76 5.48 22.39
CA MET A 292 16.28 6.86 22.43
C MET A 292 15.83 7.67 23.65
N ASP A 293 14.69 7.31 24.25
CA ASP A 293 14.17 8.02 25.44
C ASP A 293 14.96 7.67 26.71
N ASP A 294 15.63 6.51 26.76
CA ASP A 294 16.41 6.07 27.92
C ASP A 294 17.85 6.63 27.92
N THR A 295 18.47 6.88 26.75
CA THR A 295 19.86 7.41 26.69
C THR A 295 19.96 8.92 26.89
N THR A 296 18.88 9.66 26.69
CA THR A 296 18.83 11.12 26.95
C THR A 296 18.46 11.47 28.39
N LYS A 297 18.13 10.49 29.23
CA LYS A 297 17.74 10.69 30.63
C LYS A 297 18.82 10.42 31.67
N GLU A 298 20.02 9.97 31.25
CA GLU A 298 21.12 9.72 32.23
C GLU A 298 21.93 10.97 32.61
N ASP A 299 21.74 12.10 31.94
CA ASP A 299 22.51 13.36 32.23
C ASP A 299 21.64 14.51 32.77
N GLY A 300 20.84 14.24 33.77
CA GLY A 300 20.08 15.30 34.43
C GLY A 300 19.29 14.83 35.65
N SER A 301 19.87 15.04 36.83
CA SER A 301 19.22 14.82 38.13
C SER A 301 17.87 15.53 38.22
N GLY A 302 16.77 14.79 38.31
CA GLY A 302 15.46 15.36 38.63
C GLY A 302 14.33 14.38 38.53
N SER A 303 13.91 13.84 39.66
CA SER A 303 12.60 13.24 39.99
C SER A 303 11.91 12.39 38.89
N SER A 304 12.21 11.13 38.87
CA SER A 304 11.58 10.09 38.06
C SER A 304 10.09 9.91 38.39
N ARG A 305 9.20 10.53 37.64
CA ARG A 305 7.86 9.98 37.42
C ARG A 305 7.96 8.96 36.28
N LYS A 306 7.98 7.66 36.60
CA LYS A 306 7.81 6.58 35.61
C LYS A 306 6.58 6.91 34.76
N PRO A 307 6.67 6.89 33.40
CA PRO A 307 5.47 7.01 32.59
C PRO A 307 4.59 5.79 32.94
N VAL A 308 3.39 6.05 33.42
CA VAL A 308 2.37 5.02 33.64
C VAL A 308 2.10 4.41 32.28
N ARG A 309 2.62 3.22 32.04
CA ARG A 309 2.30 2.40 30.87
C ARG A 309 0.81 2.12 30.93
N LYS A 310 0.00 2.92 30.19
CA LYS A 310 -1.44 2.66 30.07
C LYS A 310 -1.57 1.23 29.52
N GLU A 311 -2.17 0.34 30.30
CA GLU A 311 -2.50 -1.00 29.85
C GLU A 311 -3.32 -0.89 28.58
N LYS A 312 -2.88 -1.53 27.49
CA LYS A 312 -3.65 -1.57 26.25
C LYS A 312 -5.00 -2.21 26.55
N ARG A 313 -6.05 -1.44 26.37
CA ARG A 313 -7.43 -1.88 26.60
C ARG A 313 -7.72 -3.12 25.73
N SER A 314 -8.17 -4.20 26.35
CA SER A 314 -8.57 -5.39 25.62
C SER A 314 -9.99 -5.21 25.07
N TYR A 315 -10.11 -5.09 23.74
CA TYR A 315 -11.40 -4.86 23.08
C TYR A 315 -12.33 -6.08 23.10
N ILE A 316 -11.77 -7.27 23.14
CA ILE A 316 -12.53 -8.52 23.12
C ILE A 316 -13.10 -8.85 24.51
N PHE A 317 -12.31 -8.64 25.57
CA PHE A 317 -12.69 -9.01 26.95
C PHE A 317 -13.31 -7.87 27.76
N ARG A 318 -13.66 -6.73 27.13
CA ARG A 318 -14.38 -5.64 27.79
C ARG A 318 -15.83 -6.01 28.07
N LYS A 319 -16.51 -5.26 28.93
CA LYS A 319 -17.95 -5.39 29.12
C LYS A 319 -18.68 -4.83 27.91
N TRP A 320 -19.38 -5.69 27.18
CA TRP A 320 -20.21 -5.31 26.05
C TRP A 320 -21.57 -4.80 26.53
N THR A 321 -21.96 -3.62 26.07
CA THR A 321 -23.32 -3.12 26.29
C THR A 321 -24.26 -3.70 25.22
N TRP A 322 -25.56 -3.67 25.47
CA TRP A 322 -26.55 -4.10 24.47
C TRP A 322 -26.41 -3.34 23.14
N ILE A 323 -26.14 -2.02 23.24
CA ILE A 323 -25.91 -1.16 22.06
C ILE A 323 -24.68 -1.62 21.25
N ASP A 324 -23.61 -2.02 21.92
CA ASP A 324 -22.41 -2.52 21.27
C ASP A 324 -22.68 -3.81 20.50
N VAL A 325 -23.43 -4.73 21.12
CA VAL A 325 -23.84 -6.00 20.49
C VAL A 325 -24.73 -5.73 19.27
N MET A 326 -25.71 -4.82 19.37
CA MET A 326 -26.56 -4.45 18.24
C MET A 326 -25.74 -3.87 17.08
N LYS A 327 -24.84 -2.93 17.36
CA LYS A 327 -23.98 -2.34 16.34
C LYS A 327 -23.07 -3.39 15.67
N ALA A 328 -22.43 -4.24 16.47
CA ALA A 328 -21.57 -5.31 15.95
C ALA A 328 -22.35 -6.32 15.11
N SER A 329 -23.55 -6.71 15.55
CA SER A 329 -24.44 -7.61 14.80
C SER A 329 -24.90 -6.98 13.48
N SER A 330 -25.25 -5.69 13.46
CA SER A 330 -25.65 -4.99 12.24
C SER A 330 -24.50 -4.94 11.22
N VAL A 331 -23.31 -4.55 11.66
CA VAL A 331 -22.14 -4.51 10.79
C VAL A 331 -21.76 -5.91 10.29
N GLY A 332 -21.78 -6.91 11.18
CA GLY A 332 -21.53 -8.31 10.83
C GLY A 332 -22.52 -8.85 9.79
N THR A 333 -23.81 -8.53 9.95
CA THR A 333 -24.87 -8.89 8.99
C THR A 333 -24.63 -8.28 7.62
N VAL A 334 -24.29 -6.99 7.55
CA VAL A 334 -23.98 -6.32 6.27
C VAL A 334 -22.81 -6.99 5.58
N HIS A 335 -21.73 -7.30 6.31
CA HIS A 335 -20.57 -8.00 5.73
C HIS A 335 -20.93 -9.42 5.27
N LEU A 336 -21.74 -10.14 6.02
CA LEU A 336 -22.24 -11.47 5.60
C LEU A 336 -23.06 -11.37 4.31
N LEU A 337 -23.94 -10.38 4.19
CA LEU A 337 -24.69 -10.13 2.96
C LEU A 337 -23.77 -9.76 1.79
N CYS A 338 -22.69 -9.01 2.03
CA CYS A 338 -21.68 -8.73 1.01
C CYS A 338 -21.00 -10.00 0.51
N VAL A 339 -20.71 -10.98 1.41
CA VAL A 339 -20.15 -12.28 1.00
C VAL A 339 -21.14 -13.08 0.15
N LEU A 340 -22.45 -12.94 0.39
CA LEU A 340 -23.50 -13.61 -0.37
C LEU A 340 -23.82 -12.91 -1.69
N ALA A 341 -23.50 -11.63 -1.83
CA ALA A 341 -23.86 -10.83 -3.01
C ALA A 341 -23.34 -11.42 -4.35
N PRO A 342 -22.09 -11.94 -4.46
CA PRO A 342 -21.62 -12.53 -5.69
C PRO A 342 -22.44 -13.75 -6.16
N PHE A 343 -23.06 -14.49 -5.22
CA PHE A 343 -23.90 -15.65 -5.54
C PHE A 343 -25.29 -15.28 -6.07
N ASN A 344 -25.70 -14.02 -5.86
CA ASN A 344 -26.98 -13.46 -6.29
C ASN A 344 -26.78 -12.27 -7.23
N PHE A 345 -25.73 -12.28 -8.02
CA PHE A 345 -25.33 -11.15 -8.85
C PHE A 345 -26.37 -10.85 -9.94
N LYS A 346 -26.80 -9.60 -10.01
CA LYS A 346 -27.59 -9.00 -11.09
C LYS A 346 -27.09 -7.61 -11.39
N TRP A 347 -27.03 -7.24 -12.66
CA TRP A 347 -26.56 -5.91 -13.09
C TRP A 347 -27.40 -4.77 -12.52
N GLU A 348 -28.73 -4.95 -12.48
CA GLU A 348 -29.66 -3.97 -11.93
C GLU A 348 -29.40 -3.76 -10.44
N ALA A 349 -29.12 -4.85 -9.70
CA ALA A 349 -28.79 -4.78 -8.28
C ALA A 349 -27.45 -4.07 -8.05
N LEU A 350 -26.44 -4.34 -8.88
CA LEU A 350 -25.15 -3.63 -8.81
C LEU A 350 -25.34 -2.14 -9.09
N LEU A 351 -26.03 -1.78 -10.18
CA LEU A 351 -26.28 -0.39 -10.53
C LEU A 351 -27.04 0.34 -9.41
N PHE A 352 -28.09 -0.27 -8.89
CA PHE A 352 -28.85 0.27 -7.75
C PHE A 352 -27.95 0.45 -6.51
N GLY A 353 -27.12 -0.56 -6.19
CA GLY A 353 -26.17 -0.49 -5.08
C GLY A 353 -25.15 0.64 -5.24
N VAL A 354 -24.61 0.84 -6.46
CA VAL A 354 -23.67 1.93 -6.76
C VAL A 354 -24.36 3.30 -6.60
N ILE A 355 -25.56 3.47 -7.14
CA ILE A 355 -26.34 4.71 -6.98
C ILE A 355 -26.60 5.00 -5.50
N LEU A 356 -27.03 4.00 -4.75
CA LEU A 356 -27.31 4.13 -3.32
C LEU A 356 -26.03 4.47 -2.52
N ALA A 357 -24.90 3.86 -2.86
CA ALA A 357 -23.62 4.14 -2.24
C ALA A 357 -23.15 5.59 -2.51
N ILE A 358 -23.27 6.06 -3.75
CA ILE A 358 -22.94 7.44 -4.13
C ILE A 358 -23.87 8.43 -3.39
N MET A 359 -25.18 8.20 -3.39
CA MET A 359 -26.13 9.06 -2.70
C MET A 359 -25.84 9.11 -1.18
N SER A 360 -25.56 7.98 -0.57
CA SER A 360 -25.25 7.88 0.86
C SER A 360 -23.96 8.62 1.20
N ALA A 361 -22.90 8.42 0.41
CA ALA A 361 -21.61 9.09 0.59
C ALA A 361 -21.71 10.60 0.42
N LEU A 362 -22.42 11.07 -0.61
CA LEU A 362 -22.69 12.49 -0.81
C LEU A 362 -23.51 13.07 0.35
N SER A 363 -24.53 12.36 0.82
CA SER A 363 -25.37 12.81 1.93
C SER A 363 -24.58 12.91 3.24
N ILE A 364 -23.72 11.98 3.58
CA ILE A 364 -22.80 12.10 4.73
C ILE A 364 -21.89 13.30 4.55
N THR A 365 -21.27 13.46 3.38
CA THR A 365 -20.30 14.53 3.13
C THR A 365 -20.96 15.91 3.13
N PHE A 366 -22.08 16.10 2.46
CA PHE A 366 -22.77 17.39 2.38
C PHE A 366 -23.55 17.70 3.65
N SER A 367 -24.31 16.73 4.19
CA SER A 367 -25.17 16.97 5.36
C SER A 367 -24.38 16.85 6.67
N TYR A 368 -24.03 15.66 7.11
CA TYR A 368 -23.45 15.46 8.44
C TYR A 368 -22.14 16.20 8.61
N HIS A 369 -21.25 16.09 7.62
CA HIS A 369 -19.91 16.67 7.71
C HIS A 369 -19.95 18.19 7.49
N ARG A 370 -20.25 18.66 6.25
CA ARG A 370 -20.09 20.08 5.88
C ARG A 370 -21.20 20.98 6.44
N ASN A 371 -22.47 20.56 6.36
CA ASN A 371 -23.59 21.38 6.80
C ASN A 371 -23.76 21.35 8.32
N LEU A 372 -23.93 20.17 8.93
CA LEU A 372 -24.26 20.04 10.34
C LEU A 372 -23.02 20.13 11.25
N ALA A 373 -21.91 19.46 10.93
CA ALA A 373 -20.72 19.49 11.78
C ALA A 373 -19.94 20.79 11.62
N HIS A 374 -19.54 21.15 10.41
CA HIS A 374 -18.71 22.33 10.14
C HIS A 374 -19.47 23.61 9.85
N ARG A 375 -20.79 23.54 9.63
CA ARG A 375 -21.62 24.70 9.30
C ARG A 375 -21.07 25.53 8.12
N SER A 376 -20.48 24.86 7.13
CA SER A 376 -19.78 25.51 6.02
C SER A 376 -20.72 26.27 5.06
N PHE A 377 -21.99 25.94 5.09
CA PHE A 377 -23.07 26.60 4.32
C PHE A 377 -24.42 26.41 4.98
N LYS A 378 -25.42 27.16 4.54
CA LYS A 378 -26.80 27.08 5.02
C LYS A 378 -27.69 26.55 3.91
N LEU A 379 -28.59 25.64 4.25
CA LEU A 379 -29.61 25.10 3.36
C LEU A 379 -31.01 25.47 3.85
N PRO A 380 -31.99 25.54 2.96
CA PRO A 380 -33.39 25.52 3.35
C PRO A 380 -33.71 24.27 4.21
N LYS A 381 -34.53 24.39 5.24
CA LYS A 381 -34.77 23.30 6.21
C LYS A 381 -35.24 21.99 5.57
N TRP A 382 -36.12 22.09 4.57
CA TRP A 382 -36.61 20.90 3.87
C TRP A 382 -35.45 20.13 3.19
N LEU A 383 -34.46 20.83 2.61
CA LEU A 383 -33.33 20.22 1.92
C LEU A 383 -32.31 19.69 2.94
N GLU A 384 -32.08 20.44 4.04
CA GLU A 384 -31.24 19.98 5.15
C GLU A 384 -31.75 18.65 5.73
N TYR A 385 -33.07 18.55 5.97
CA TYR A 385 -33.69 17.33 6.46
C TYR A 385 -33.67 16.18 5.44
N SER A 386 -33.89 16.47 4.16
CA SER A 386 -33.84 15.47 3.10
C SER A 386 -32.45 14.86 3.01
N PHE A 387 -31.38 15.66 3.02
CA PHE A 387 -30.02 15.16 3.04
C PHE A 387 -29.67 14.43 4.33
N ALA A 388 -30.12 14.92 5.49
CA ALA A 388 -29.90 14.24 6.76
C ALA A 388 -30.61 12.87 6.81
N TYR A 389 -31.80 12.76 6.21
CA TYR A 389 -32.50 11.50 6.07
C TYR A 389 -31.78 10.54 5.12
N SER A 390 -31.37 11.03 3.96
CA SER A 390 -30.61 10.21 2.99
C SER A 390 -29.28 9.70 3.55
N ALA A 391 -28.65 10.45 4.44
CA ALA A 391 -27.43 10.02 5.11
C ALA A 391 -27.62 8.81 6.06
N LEU A 392 -28.86 8.54 6.52
CA LEU A 392 -29.16 7.35 7.32
C LEU A 392 -28.92 6.03 6.54
N PHE A 393 -29.07 6.05 5.22
CA PHE A 393 -28.82 4.88 4.38
C PHE A 393 -27.33 4.46 4.35
N ALA A 394 -26.41 5.35 4.80
CA ALA A 394 -25.01 5.00 4.99
C ALA A 394 -24.77 4.12 6.23
N LEU A 395 -25.78 3.91 7.09
CA LEU A 395 -25.71 3.12 8.32
C LEU A 395 -24.61 3.57 9.30
N GLN A 396 -24.23 4.85 9.25
CA GLN A 396 -23.18 5.42 10.13
C GLN A 396 -23.74 6.01 11.43
N GLY A 397 -25.03 5.79 11.72
CA GLY A 397 -25.69 6.20 12.94
C GLY A 397 -26.52 7.47 12.85
N HIS A 398 -26.98 7.95 14.00
CA HIS A 398 -27.86 9.10 14.11
C HIS A 398 -27.11 10.41 13.86
N PRO A 399 -27.72 11.41 13.18
CA PRO A 399 -27.03 12.67 12.85
C PRO A 399 -26.47 13.42 14.05
N ILE A 400 -27.16 13.42 15.19
CA ILE A 400 -26.69 14.10 16.40
C ILE A 400 -25.41 13.42 16.94
N ASP A 401 -25.44 12.10 17.07
CA ASP A 401 -24.29 11.35 17.58
C ASP A 401 -23.08 11.46 16.63
N TRP A 402 -23.33 11.34 15.31
CA TRP A 402 -22.29 11.46 14.30
C TRP A 402 -21.63 12.86 14.35
N VAL A 403 -22.42 13.90 14.34
CA VAL A 403 -21.96 15.30 14.37
C VAL A 403 -21.21 15.61 15.67
N SER A 404 -21.71 15.13 16.80
CA SER A 404 -21.05 15.29 18.10
C SER A 404 -19.69 14.61 18.10
N THR A 405 -19.62 13.34 17.75
CA THR A 405 -18.37 12.57 17.70
C THR A 405 -17.35 13.21 16.75
N HIS A 406 -17.82 13.67 15.58
CA HIS A 406 -16.94 14.30 14.59
C HIS A 406 -16.39 15.66 15.08
N ARG A 407 -17.20 16.48 15.76
CA ARG A 407 -16.72 17.73 16.36
C ARG A 407 -15.72 17.48 17.49
N PHE A 408 -15.97 16.45 18.30
CA PHE A 408 -15.03 16.04 19.35
C PHE A 408 -13.70 15.56 18.75
N HIS A 409 -13.75 14.79 17.68
CA HIS A 409 -12.54 14.39 16.94
C HIS A 409 -11.74 15.63 16.49
N HIS A 410 -12.37 16.61 15.85
CA HIS A 410 -11.68 17.83 15.43
C HIS A 410 -11.12 18.66 16.59
N GLN A 411 -11.79 18.64 17.73
CA GLN A 411 -11.32 19.36 18.91
C GLN A 411 -10.11 18.68 19.58
N PHE A 412 -10.01 17.36 19.50
CA PHE A 412 -9.02 16.56 20.22
C PHE A 412 -8.26 15.60 19.32
N THR A 413 -8.14 15.91 18.03
CA THR A 413 -7.51 15.05 17.01
C THR A 413 -6.20 14.45 17.50
N ASP A 414 -6.08 13.12 17.35
CA ASP A 414 -4.90 12.33 17.69
C ASP A 414 -4.43 12.47 19.16
N SER A 415 -5.33 12.86 20.05
CA SER A 415 -5.07 12.90 21.50
C SER A 415 -5.74 11.74 22.24
N ASP A 416 -5.44 11.61 23.53
CA ASP A 416 -6.11 10.67 24.43
C ASP A 416 -7.64 10.86 24.54
N ARG A 417 -8.15 12.01 24.13
CA ARG A 417 -9.57 12.39 24.18
C ARG A 417 -10.29 12.19 22.85
N ASP A 418 -9.56 11.89 21.77
CA ASP A 418 -10.14 11.63 20.46
C ASP A 418 -10.97 10.33 20.50
N PRO A 419 -12.25 10.36 20.10
CA PRO A 419 -13.14 9.19 20.13
C PRO A 419 -12.65 7.99 19.31
N HIS A 420 -11.86 8.24 18.29
CA HIS A 420 -11.33 7.19 17.40
C HIS A 420 -9.84 7.42 17.04
N SER A 421 -9.06 7.83 18.03
CA SER A 421 -7.64 8.11 17.87
C SER A 421 -6.86 6.91 17.32
N PRO A 422 -5.99 7.10 16.32
CA PRO A 422 -5.08 6.07 15.84
C PRO A 422 -4.02 5.66 16.87
N ILE A 423 -3.82 6.44 17.94
CA ILE A 423 -2.94 6.10 19.06
C ILE A 423 -3.37 4.80 19.75
N GLU A 424 -4.69 4.53 19.80
CA GLU A 424 -5.26 3.29 20.33
C GLU A 424 -5.05 2.09 19.38
N GLY A 425 -4.56 2.31 18.16
CA GLY A 425 -4.22 1.33 17.14
C GLY A 425 -5.16 1.34 15.94
N PHE A 426 -4.64 0.82 14.83
CA PHE A 426 -5.33 0.82 13.52
C PHE A 426 -6.74 0.24 13.58
N TRP A 427 -6.89 -0.97 14.13
CA TRP A 427 -8.20 -1.64 14.17
C TRP A 427 -9.20 -0.92 15.05
N PHE A 428 -8.72 -0.26 16.11
CA PHE A 428 -9.59 0.56 16.95
C PHE A 428 -10.11 1.76 16.16
N SER A 429 -9.21 2.58 15.62
CA SER A 429 -9.59 3.79 14.88
C SER A 429 -10.36 3.49 13.61
N HIS A 430 -10.13 2.32 12.97
CA HIS A 430 -10.81 1.92 11.75
C HIS A 430 -12.25 1.42 12.00
N VAL A 431 -12.44 0.51 12.97
CA VAL A 431 -13.73 -0.18 13.16
C VAL A 431 -14.16 -0.30 14.61
N PHE A 432 -13.25 -0.70 15.54
CA PHE A 432 -13.69 -1.17 16.87
C PHE A 432 -14.25 -0.06 17.76
N TRP A 433 -13.89 1.20 17.54
CA TRP A 433 -14.44 2.34 18.25
C TRP A 433 -15.97 2.43 18.09
N ILE A 434 -16.52 2.01 16.95
CA ILE A 434 -17.96 2.03 16.65
C ILE A 434 -18.73 1.16 17.66
N PHE A 435 -18.10 0.08 18.10
CA PHE A 435 -18.70 -0.91 19.02
C PHE A 435 -18.42 -0.61 20.49
N ASP A 436 -17.67 0.45 20.82
CA ASP A 436 -17.34 0.80 22.22
C ASP A 436 -18.09 2.05 22.66
N SER A 437 -19.41 1.91 22.88
CA SER A 437 -20.28 3.01 23.29
C SER A 437 -19.92 3.56 24.67
N SER A 438 -19.34 2.74 25.56
CA SER A 438 -18.86 3.20 26.86
C SER A 438 -17.65 4.09 26.73
N TYR A 439 -16.67 3.72 25.88
CA TYR A 439 -15.49 4.53 25.58
C TYR A 439 -15.87 5.90 24.98
N ILE A 440 -16.79 5.90 24.00
CA ILE A 440 -17.25 7.16 23.38
C ILE A 440 -17.94 8.09 24.40
N ARG A 441 -18.68 7.54 25.37
CA ARG A 441 -19.34 8.32 26.42
C ARG A 441 -18.36 8.87 27.48
N GLU A 442 -17.25 8.19 27.69
CA GLU A 442 -16.20 8.62 28.63
C GLU A 442 -15.35 9.77 28.06
N LYS A 443 -15.34 9.95 26.75
CA LYS A 443 -14.57 10.99 26.04
C LYS A 443 -15.35 12.27 25.83
#